data_1d4af18f1c3ded7834993b6c9f6a9ad2
#
_entry.id   1d4af18f1c3ded7834993b6c9f6a9ad2
#
_cell.length_a   1.000
_cell.length_b   1.000
_cell.length_c   1.000
_cell.angle_alpha   90.00
_cell.angle_beta   90.00
_cell.angle_gamma   90.00
#
_symmetry.space_group_name_H-M   'P 1'
#
loop_
_entity.id
_entity.type
_entity.pdbx_description
1 polymer ?
#
loop_
_entity_poly.entity_id
_entity_poly.type
_entity_poly.pdbx_seq_one_letter_code
_entity_poly.pdbx_strand_id
1 'polypeptide(L)'
;MAKLALINKQHKREKLVAQYAKKRETIKAKMSVNATPEERIEAMKKLAKLPRNANPTRLRNRCSVTGRSRGYSRLFGLCRQQLRTLASEGKLPGVRKSSW
;
A
#
# COMPACT_ATOMS: atom_id res chain seq x y z
N MET A 1 5.70 -5.60 17.52
CA MET A 1 6.52 -5.06 16.42
C MET A 1 6.56 -6.01 15.24
N ALA A 2 6.60 -5.49 14.02
CA ALA A 2 6.79 -6.32 12.84
C ALA A 2 8.26 -6.75 12.72
N LYS A 3 8.48 -7.98 12.24
CA LYS A 3 9.83 -8.46 11.95
C LYS A 3 10.44 -7.69 10.78
N LEU A 4 11.74 -7.49 10.80
CA LEU A 4 12.47 -6.82 9.72
C LEU A 4 12.20 -7.45 8.35
N ALA A 5 12.06 -8.76 8.29
CA ALA A 5 11.73 -9.48 7.06
C ALA A 5 10.41 -9.01 6.44
N LEU A 6 9.39 -8.72 7.24
CA LEU A 6 8.09 -8.21 6.76
C LEU A 6 8.20 -6.78 6.22
N ILE A 7 9.00 -5.95 6.86
CA ILE A 7 9.27 -4.58 6.42
C ILE A 7 10.01 -4.59 5.08
N ASN A 8 11.04 -5.41 4.95
CA ASN A 8 11.80 -5.57 3.71
C ASN A 8 10.94 -6.11 2.57
N LYS A 9 10.04 -7.04 2.87
CA LYS A 9 9.07 -7.58 1.90
C LYS A 9 8.12 -6.49 1.41
N GLN A 10 7.68 -5.60 2.29
CA GLN A 10 6.86 -4.45 1.94
C GLN A 10 7.60 -3.50 1.00
N HIS A 11 8.85 -3.14 1.30
CA HIS A 11 9.67 -2.30 0.44
C HIS A 11 9.90 -2.91 -0.94
N LYS A 12 10.12 -4.21 -1.00
CA LYS A 12 10.25 -4.94 -2.26
C LYS A 12 8.97 -4.84 -3.11
N ARG A 13 7.82 -4.99 -2.48
CA ARG A 13 6.52 -4.81 -3.16
C ARG A 13 6.33 -3.39 -3.68
N GLU A 14 6.68 -2.39 -2.88
CA GLU A 14 6.59 -0.98 -3.29
C GLU A 14 7.42 -0.70 -4.54
N LYS A 15 8.65 -1.20 -4.60
CA LYS A 15 9.52 -1.08 -5.77
C LYS A 15 8.92 -1.74 -7.00
N LEU A 16 8.39 -2.95 -6.88
CA LEU A 16 7.76 -3.68 -7.98
C LEU A 16 6.50 -2.97 -8.47
N VAL A 17 5.67 -2.47 -7.57
CA VAL A 17 4.46 -1.71 -7.93
C VAL A 17 4.83 -0.46 -8.71
N ALA A 18 5.81 0.30 -8.27
CA ALA A 18 6.29 1.49 -8.97
C ALA A 18 6.85 1.15 -10.36
N GLN A 19 7.62 0.08 -10.46
CA GLN A 19 8.24 -0.36 -11.71
C GLN A 19 7.21 -0.78 -12.76
N TYR A 20 6.15 -1.47 -12.37
CA TYR A 20 5.12 -1.98 -13.28
C TYR A 20 3.87 -1.11 -13.39
N ALA A 21 3.82 0.03 -12.71
CA ALA A 21 2.64 0.91 -12.69
C ALA A 21 2.20 1.34 -14.10
N LYS A 22 3.13 1.81 -14.93
CA LYS A 22 2.85 2.25 -16.30
C LYS A 22 2.37 1.10 -17.19
N LYS A 23 2.99 -0.06 -17.08
CA LYS A 23 2.59 -1.26 -17.85
C LYS A 23 1.18 -1.69 -17.49
N ARG A 24 0.84 -1.70 -16.20
CA ARG A 24 -0.51 -2.02 -15.72
C ARG A 24 -1.55 -1.03 -16.24
N GLU A 25 -1.26 0.24 -16.18
CA GLU A 25 -2.14 1.30 -16.66
C GLU A 25 -2.42 1.15 -18.16
N THR A 26 -1.38 0.91 -18.96
CA THR A 26 -1.51 0.66 -20.40
C THR A 26 -2.39 -0.56 -20.69
N ILE A 27 -2.19 -1.65 -19.97
CA ILE A 27 -2.98 -2.89 -20.14
C ILE A 27 -4.43 -2.65 -19.72
N LYS A 28 -4.67 -1.97 -18.62
CA LYS A 28 -6.03 -1.65 -18.13
C LYS A 28 -6.79 -0.74 -19.10
N ALA A 29 -6.10 0.20 -19.74
CA ALA A 29 -6.71 1.06 -20.75
C ALA A 29 -7.26 0.24 -21.93
N LYS A 30 -6.60 -0.86 -22.30
CA LYS A 30 -7.08 -1.78 -23.36
C LYS A 30 -8.26 -2.65 -22.92
N MET A 31 -8.57 -2.68 -21.63
CA MET A 31 -9.73 -3.40 -21.07
C MET A 31 -10.97 -2.50 -20.93
N SER A 32 -11.02 -1.39 -21.62
CA SER A 32 -12.14 -0.44 -21.55
C SER A 32 -13.45 -1.06 -22.07
N VAL A 33 -14.56 -0.43 -21.71
CA VAL A 33 -15.92 -0.86 -22.14
C VAL A 33 -16.04 -0.93 -23.67
N ASN A 34 -15.31 -0.07 -24.37
CA ASN A 34 -15.33 0.00 -25.85
C ASN A 34 -14.43 -1.03 -26.53
N ALA A 35 -13.67 -1.81 -25.76
CA ALA A 35 -12.78 -2.84 -26.31
C ALA A 35 -13.58 -4.07 -26.78
N THR A 36 -13.10 -4.75 -27.82
CA THR A 36 -13.67 -6.01 -28.27
C THR A 36 -13.41 -7.12 -27.24
N PRO A 37 -14.25 -8.19 -27.19
CA PRO A 37 -14.00 -9.31 -26.27
C PRO A 37 -12.62 -9.96 -26.44
N GLU A 38 -12.11 -10.04 -27.67
CA GLU A 38 -10.79 -10.59 -27.99
C GLU A 38 -9.67 -9.74 -27.40
N GLU A 39 -9.75 -8.42 -27.56
CA GLU A 39 -8.79 -7.48 -26.98
C GLU A 39 -8.75 -7.56 -25.44
N ARG A 40 -9.93 -7.73 -24.82
CA ARG A 40 -10.03 -7.90 -23.37
C ARG A 40 -9.34 -9.18 -22.89
N ILE A 41 -9.55 -10.28 -23.61
CA ILE A 41 -8.91 -11.57 -23.28
C ILE A 41 -7.39 -11.48 -23.39
N GLU A 42 -6.87 -10.85 -24.43
CA GLU A 42 -5.43 -10.62 -24.59
C GLU A 42 -4.87 -9.73 -23.48
N ALA A 43 -5.56 -8.65 -23.13
CA ALA A 43 -5.18 -7.77 -22.05
C ALA A 43 -5.14 -8.51 -20.70
N MET A 44 -6.13 -9.37 -20.44
CA MET A 44 -6.16 -10.21 -19.24
C MET A 44 -4.99 -11.18 -19.18
N LYS A 45 -4.63 -11.80 -20.29
CA LYS A 45 -3.46 -12.69 -20.37
C LYS A 45 -2.17 -11.96 -20.09
N LYS A 46 -2.00 -10.74 -20.65
CA LYS A 46 -0.83 -9.89 -20.38
C LYS A 46 -0.76 -9.46 -18.92
N LEU A 47 -1.90 -9.11 -18.34
CA LEU A 47 -1.98 -8.71 -16.93
C LEU A 47 -1.61 -9.89 -16.01
N ALA A 48 -2.04 -11.09 -16.32
CA ALA A 48 -1.73 -12.31 -15.56
C ALA A 48 -0.24 -12.68 -15.59
N LYS A 49 0.49 -12.28 -16.64
CA LYS A 49 1.95 -12.51 -16.74
C LYS A 49 2.77 -11.61 -15.85
N LEU A 50 2.21 -10.50 -15.36
CA LEU A 50 2.92 -9.60 -14.46
C LEU A 50 3.15 -10.24 -13.08
N PRO A 51 4.25 -9.90 -12.37
CA PRO A 51 4.49 -10.40 -11.02
C PRO A 51 3.32 -10.10 -10.08
N ARG A 52 2.95 -11.04 -9.24
CA ARG A 52 1.87 -10.84 -8.25
C ARG A 52 2.19 -9.70 -7.27
N ASN A 53 3.45 -9.58 -6.87
CA ASN A 53 3.88 -8.53 -5.95
C ASN A 53 3.92 -7.12 -6.58
N ALA A 54 3.72 -7.01 -7.89
CA ALA A 54 3.53 -5.73 -8.58
C ALA A 54 2.08 -5.20 -8.48
N ASN A 55 1.19 -5.94 -7.85
CA ASN A 55 -0.20 -5.53 -7.68
C ASN A 55 -0.33 -4.54 -6.50
N PRO A 56 -0.86 -3.31 -6.74
CA PRO A 56 -1.04 -2.31 -5.68
C PRO A 56 -1.92 -2.78 -4.52
N THR A 57 -2.85 -3.70 -4.74
CA THR A 57 -3.73 -4.21 -3.68
C THR A 57 -2.99 -5.00 -2.60
N ARG A 58 -1.78 -5.46 -2.89
CA ARG A 58 -0.93 -6.18 -1.92
C ARG A 58 -0.12 -5.25 -1.02
N LEU A 59 -0.07 -3.97 -1.35
CA LEU A 59 0.57 -2.98 -0.49
C LEU A 59 -0.25 -2.79 0.79
N ARG A 60 0.46 -2.67 1.90
CA ARG A 60 -0.16 -2.46 3.21
C ARG A 60 0.49 -1.26 3.87
N ASN A 61 -0.33 -0.35 4.38
CA ASN A 61 0.18 0.74 5.21
C ASN A 61 0.74 0.18 6.51
N ARG A 62 1.94 0.62 6.87
CA ARG A 62 2.64 0.19 8.08
C ARG A 62 3.12 1.39 8.86
N CYS A 63 3.13 1.26 10.17
CA CYS A 63 3.68 2.29 11.06
C CYS A 63 5.14 2.59 10.68
N SER A 64 5.49 3.86 10.57
CA SER A 64 6.84 4.28 10.21
C SER A 64 7.89 3.96 11.28
N VAL A 65 7.46 3.79 12.54
CA VAL A 65 8.36 3.50 13.66
C VAL A 65 8.48 2.00 13.92
N THR A 66 7.36 1.27 14.00
CA THR A 66 7.35 -0.14 14.39
C THR A 66 7.10 -1.11 13.26
N GLY A 67 6.60 -0.63 12.11
CA GLY A 67 6.21 -1.48 10.99
C GLY A 67 4.89 -2.23 11.18
N ARG A 68 4.16 -1.96 12.25
CA ARG A 68 2.86 -2.60 12.51
C ARG A 68 1.84 -2.19 11.46
N SER A 69 1.13 -3.16 10.89
CA SER A 69 0.11 -2.93 9.86
C SER A 69 -1.29 -2.68 10.42
N ARG A 70 -1.56 -3.09 11.65
CA ARG A 70 -2.86 -2.91 12.31
C ARG A 70 -2.91 -1.64 13.14
N GLY A 71 -4.09 -1.06 13.26
CA GLY A 71 -4.29 0.17 14.03
C GLY A 71 -3.55 1.37 13.44
N TYR A 72 -3.38 1.39 12.13
CA TYR A 72 -2.66 2.45 11.43
C TYR A 72 -3.54 3.68 11.21
N SER A 73 -3.00 4.85 11.54
CA SER A 73 -3.63 6.14 11.24
C SER A 73 -2.99 6.76 9.99
N ARG A 74 -3.77 6.97 8.94
CA ARG A 74 -3.27 7.56 7.69
C ARG A 74 -2.80 9.02 7.86
N LEU A 75 -3.44 9.74 8.75
CA LEU A 75 -3.09 11.14 9.00
C LEU A 75 -1.67 11.31 9.55
N PHE A 76 -1.27 10.43 10.45
CA PHE A 76 0.03 10.51 11.13
C PHE A 76 1.07 9.53 10.61
N GLY A 77 0.65 8.50 9.86
CA GLY A 77 1.56 7.43 9.43
C GLY A 77 2.04 6.54 10.58
N LEU A 78 1.30 6.47 11.68
CA LEU A 78 1.66 5.77 12.90
C LEU A 78 0.57 4.80 13.32
N CYS A 79 0.95 3.73 14.01
CA CYS A 79 -0.03 2.84 14.66
C CYS A 79 -0.56 3.49 15.94
N ARG A 80 -1.72 3.02 16.42
CA ARG A 80 -2.39 3.58 17.60
C ARG A 80 -1.50 3.68 18.85
N GLN A 81 -0.62 2.71 19.04
CA GLN A 81 0.29 2.67 20.20
C GLN A 81 1.35 3.76 20.12
N GLN A 82 2.00 3.91 18.96
CA GLN A 82 2.99 4.95 18.74
C GLN A 82 2.36 6.34 18.71
N LEU A 83 1.17 6.45 18.14
CA LEU A 83 0.40 7.70 18.16
C LEU A 83 0.16 8.16 19.59
N ARG A 84 -0.32 7.26 20.45
CA ARG A 84 -0.56 7.56 21.87
C ARG A 84 0.72 7.94 22.60
N THR A 85 1.79 7.19 22.41
CA THR A 85 3.09 7.46 23.04
C THR A 85 3.65 8.81 22.64
N LEU A 86 3.70 9.11 21.34
CA LEU A 86 4.24 10.37 20.85
C LEU A 86 3.37 11.56 21.21
N ALA A 87 2.05 11.40 21.25
CA ALA A 87 1.13 12.43 21.70
C ALA A 87 1.33 12.74 23.19
N SER A 88 1.54 11.72 24.03
CA SER A 88 1.82 11.87 25.46
C SER A 88 3.16 12.56 25.71
N GLU A 89 4.14 12.35 24.84
CA GLU A 89 5.45 13.00 24.89
C GLU A 89 5.44 14.43 24.32
N GLY A 90 4.31 14.89 23.78
CA GLY A 90 4.16 16.22 23.19
C GLY A 90 4.83 16.41 21.84
N LYS A 91 5.19 15.30 21.14
CA LYS A 91 5.86 15.36 19.83
C LYS A 91 4.92 15.56 18.66
N LEU A 92 3.60 15.41 18.87
CA LEU A 92 2.58 15.62 17.84
C LEU A 92 1.85 16.95 18.11
N PRO A 93 2.04 17.97 17.23
CA PRO A 93 1.40 19.26 17.44
C PRO A 93 -0.11 19.19 17.27
N GLY A 94 -0.85 19.89 18.15
CA GLY A 94 -2.31 19.98 18.07
C GLY A 94 -3.09 18.75 18.51
N VAL A 95 -2.40 17.68 18.93
CA VAL A 95 -3.04 16.44 19.38
C VAL A 95 -3.34 16.53 20.87
N ARG A 96 -4.61 16.32 21.22
CA ARG A 96 -5.08 16.32 22.62
C ARG A 96 -5.74 14.98 22.94
N LYS A 97 -5.56 14.52 24.17
CA LYS A 97 -6.31 13.36 24.69
C LYS A 97 -7.80 13.74 24.79
N SER A 98 -8.67 12.93 24.23
CA SER A 98 -10.11 13.13 24.30
C SER A 98 -10.81 11.85 24.73
N SER A 99 -11.94 12.02 25.42
CA SER A 99 -12.86 10.95 25.78
C SER A 99 -14.29 11.48 25.76
N TRP A 100 -15.22 10.68 25.26
CA TRP A 100 -16.64 11.00 25.23
C TRP A 100 -17.52 9.78 25.44
#